data_c92968636884483ae05f167ca50afe65
#
_entry.id   c92968636884483ae05f167ca50afe65
#
_cell.length_a   1.000
_cell.length_b   1.000
_cell.length_c   1.000
_cell.angle_alpha   90.00
_cell.angle_beta   90.00
_cell.angle_gamma   90.00
#
_symmetry.space_group_name_H-M   'P 1'
#
loop_
_entity.id
_entity.type
_entity.pdbx_description
1 polymer ?
#
loop_
_entity_poly.entity_id
_entity_poly.type
_entity_poly.pdbx_seq_one_letter_code
_entity_poly.pdbx_strand_id
1 'polypeptide(L)'
;ADLVVLVEGFQPAVDEAAAGGRAPILDALAVAGDPPAASGGHEEGDGHEDGDGHDRHPDPHLWLDPTRLARVATAVGERLAALDPAGADGYRRRATDLVARPDELDGELRAGLRSCAVRTLVTSHEAFGWFARRYDLQQVGIAGISPDREPSPATLARVVDLVEDRGVTTVYTEALVDPAVARTVADEAGVATAVLDPVETSTDRSA
;
A
#
# COMPACT_ATOMS: atom_id res chain seq x y z
N ALA A 1 23.72 -9.32 -9.69
CA ALA A 1 23.42 -8.47 -8.53
C ALA A 1 24.05 -9.09 -7.29
N ASP A 2 24.47 -8.25 -6.35
CA ASP A 2 25.07 -8.70 -5.08
C ASP A 2 24.03 -8.81 -3.96
N LEU A 3 22.85 -8.18 -4.16
CA LEU A 3 21.66 -8.27 -3.34
C LEU A 3 20.43 -8.06 -4.22
N VAL A 4 19.38 -8.83 -4.00
CA VAL A 4 18.04 -8.62 -4.57
C VAL A 4 17.14 -8.16 -3.42
N VAL A 5 16.44 -7.04 -3.62
CA VAL A 5 15.39 -6.56 -2.71
C VAL A 5 14.08 -6.66 -3.47
N LEU A 6 13.10 -7.33 -2.91
CA LEU A 6 11.79 -7.53 -3.53
C LEU A 6 10.69 -7.48 -2.45
N VAL A 7 9.44 -7.44 -2.90
CA VAL A 7 8.25 -7.68 -2.08
C VAL A 7 7.69 -9.02 -2.55
N GLU A 8 7.85 -10.07 -1.74
CA GLU A 8 7.46 -11.43 -2.11
C GLU A 8 5.96 -11.49 -2.41
N GLY A 9 5.60 -12.15 -3.52
CA GLY A 9 4.23 -12.30 -3.98
C GLY A 9 3.66 -11.11 -4.78
N PHE A 10 4.38 -9.99 -4.86
CA PHE A 10 3.90 -8.81 -5.60
C PHE A 10 4.12 -8.93 -7.11
N GLN A 11 5.27 -9.45 -7.52
CA GLN A 11 5.62 -9.62 -8.93
C GLN A 11 6.13 -11.05 -9.17
N PRO A 12 5.27 -12.03 -9.52
CA PRO A 12 5.65 -13.43 -9.64
C PRO A 12 6.87 -13.70 -10.55
N ALA A 13 7.00 -12.94 -11.66
CA ALA A 13 8.16 -13.07 -12.55
C ALA A 13 9.48 -12.61 -11.89
N VAL A 14 9.42 -11.64 -10.98
CA VAL A 14 10.59 -11.19 -10.19
C VAL A 14 10.94 -12.24 -9.15
N ASP A 15 9.94 -12.79 -8.46
CA ASP A 15 10.13 -13.86 -7.46
C ASP A 15 10.78 -15.09 -8.09
N GLU A 16 10.28 -15.53 -9.25
CA GLU A 16 10.86 -16.65 -10.00
C GLU A 16 12.31 -16.37 -10.44
N ALA A 17 12.56 -15.18 -10.98
CA ALA A 17 13.90 -14.79 -11.42
C ALA A 17 14.87 -14.70 -10.23
N ALA A 18 14.43 -14.21 -9.08
CA ALA A 18 15.22 -14.11 -7.85
C ALA A 18 15.54 -15.50 -7.28
N ALA A 19 14.54 -16.40 -7.24
CA ALA A 19 14.71 -17.77 -6.77
C ALA A 19 15.70 -18.59 -7.63
N GLY A 20 15.76 -18.33 -8.94
CA GLY A 20 16.73 -18.94 -9.87
C GLY A 20 18.14 -18.33 -9.77
N GLY A 21 18.31 -17.23 -9.06
CA GLY A 21 19.56 -16.51 -8.91
C GLY A 21 20.48 -17.06 -7.82
N ARG A 22 21.67 -16.44 -7.68
CA ARG A 22 22.63 -16.75 -6.60
C ARG A 22 22.77 -15.60 -5.61
N ALA A 23 22.21 -14.45 -5.89
CA ALA A 23 22.27 -13.30 -5.01
C ALA A 23 21.40 -13.55 -3.77
N PRO A 24 21.83 -13.13 -2.58
CA PRO A 24 20.97 -13.15 -1.41
C PRO A 24 19.74 -12.27 -1.65
N ILE A 25 18.60 -12.73 -1.15
CA ILE A 25 17.32 -12.02 -1.25
C ILE A 25 17.03 -11.36 0.10
N LEU A 26 16.49 -10.15 0.06
CA LEU A 26 15.86 -9.46 1.17
C LEU A 26 14.40 -9.22 0.77
N ASP A 27 13.50 -9.94 1.42
CA ASP A 27 12.07 -9.68 1.28
C ASP A 27 11.68 -8.48 2.15
N ALA A 28 11.26 -7.41 1.49
CA ALA A 28 10.87 -6.17 2.15
C ALA A 28 9.60 -6.34 3.00
N LEU A 29 8.69 -7.23 2.61
CA LEU A 29 7.47 -7.49 3.36
C LEU A 29 7.77 -8.21 4.69
N ALA A 30 8.65 -9.21 4.67
CA ALA A 30 9.11 -9.89 5.88
C ALA A 30 9.81 -8.92 6.86
N VAL A 31 10.59 -7.97 6.35
CA VAL A 31 11.23 -6.91 7.16
C VAL A 31 10.20 -5.91 7.69
N ALA A 32 9.21 -5.54 6.89
CA ALA A 32 8.15 -4.62 7.30
C ALA A 32 7.30 -5.20 8.44
N GLY A 33 7.12 -6.53 8.48
CA GLY A 33 6.32 -7.25 9.46
C GLY A 33 4.88 -7.45 9.02
N ASP A 34 3.98 -7.79 9.93
CA ASP A 34 2.63 -8.21 9.62
C ASP A 34 1.87 -7.18 8.77
N PRO A 35 1.40 -7.56 7.56
CA PRO A 35 0.59 -6.69 6.72
C PRO A 35 -0.77 -6.41 7.37
N PRO A 36 -1.44 -5.29 7.01
CA PRO A 36 -2.82 -5.08 7.37
C PRO A 36 -3.70 -6.17 6.75
N ALA A 37 -4.79 -6.51 7.40
CA ALA A 37 -5.82 -7.30 6.76
C ALA A 37 -6.41 -6.51 5.59
N ALA A 38 -6.62 -7.17 4.45
CA ALA A 38 -7.39 -6.56 3.37
C ALA A 38 -8.75 -6.11 3.91
N SER A 39 -9.21 -4.94 3.52
CA SER A 39 -10.52 -4.41 3.89
C SER A 39 -11.63 -5.10 3.07
N GLY A 40 -11.54 -6.42 2.94
CA GLY A 40 -12.55 -7.22 2.26
C GLY A 40 -13.91 -6.92 2.84
N GLY A 41 -14.80 -6.42 2.01
CA GLY A 41 -16.20 -6.25 2.38
C GLY A 41 -16.68 -7.52 3.05
N HIS A 42 -17.24 -7.39 4.24
CA HIS A 42 -17.88 -8.47 4.94
C HIS A 42 -18.93 -9.10 4.02
N GLU A 43 -18.62 -10.19 3.38
CA GLU A 43 -19.63 -11.13 2.94
C GLU A 43 -20.12 -11.88 4.19
N GLU A 44 -20.98 -11.20 4.97
CA GLU A 44 -21.96 -11.91 5.80
C GLU A 44 -23.08 -12.34 4.84
N GLY A 45 -22.91 -13.46 4.21
CA GLY A 45 -23.88 -14.04 3.29
C GLY A 45 -23.61 -15.53 3.17
N ASP A 46 -24.39 -16.30 3.94
CA ASP A 46 -24.77 -17.70 3.80
C ASP A 46 -23.78 -18.68 3.13
N GLY A 47 -23.33 -19.62 3.96
CA GLY A 47 -22.57 -20.81 3.68
C GLY A 47 -22.77 -21.45 2.31
N HIS A 48 -21.79 -21.25 1.44
CA HIS A 48 -21.37 -22.24 0.48
C HIS A 48 -19.85 -22.41 0.63
N GLU A 49 -19.48 -23.54 1.23
CA GLU A 49 -18.14 -24.09 1.20
C GLU A 49 -17.86 -24.60 -0.23
N ASP A 50 -17.56 -23.68 -1.14
CA ASP A 50 -16.90 -24.03 -2.38
C ASP A 50 -15.44 -23.59 -2.23
N GLY A 51 -14.59 -24.64 -2.11
CA GLY A 51 -13.18 -24.55 -1.78
C GLY A 51 -12.31 -23.99 -2.92
N ASP A 52 -12.42 -22.71 -3.20
CA ASP A 52 -11.40 -21.94 -3.88
C ASP A 52 -10.76 -21.05 -2.82
N GLY A 53 -9.63 -21.55 -2.29
CA GLY A 53 -8.74 -20.76 -1.45
C GLY A 53 -8.38 -19.50 -2.21
N HIS A 54 -9.09 -18.41 -1.94
CA HIS A 54 -8.66 -17.08 -2.37
C HIS A 54 -7.29 -16.87 -1.73
N ASP A 55 -6.25 -16.98 -2.52
CA ASP A 55 -4.90 -16.58 -2.17
C ASP A 55 -4.97 -15.12 -1.71
N ARG A 56 -5.12 -14.95 -0.39
CA ARG A 56 -5.01 -13.64 0.24
C ARG A 56 -3.55 -13.27 0.19
N HIS A 57 -3.12 -12.74 -0.96
CA HIS A 57 -1.81 -12.15 -1.03
C HIS A 57 -1.76 -11.01 0.00
N PRO A 58 -0.70 -10.96 0.82
CA PRO A 58 -0.53 -9.87 1.76
C PRO A 58 -0.44 -8.54 1.01
N ASP A 59 -0.91 -7.47 1.66
CA ASP A 59 -0.83 -6.10 1.11
C ASP A 59 0.63 -5.73 0.83
N PRO A 60 1.04 -5.53 -0.44
CA PRO A 60 2.42 -5.26 -0.81
C PRO A 60 2.84 -3.80 -0.58
N HIS A 61 1.89 -2.87 -0.32
CA HIS A 61 2.09 -1.41 -0.34
C HIS A 61 2.76 -0.87 0.94
N LEU A 62 3.70 -1.63 1.49
CA LEU A 62 4.38 -1.32 2.75
C LEU A 62 5.08 0.06 2.76
N TRP A 63 5.47 0.57 1.59
CA TRP A 63 6.14 1.87 1.44
C TRP A 63 5.27 3.07 1.81
N LEU A 64 3.95 2.87 1.88
CA LEU A 64 3.01 3.90 2.32
C LEU A 64 2.94 4.04 3.86
N ASP A 65 3.59 3.16 4.62
CA ASP A 65 3.91 3.39 6.03
C ASP A 65 5.39 3.86 6.13
N PRO A 66 5.67 5.15 6.41
CA PRO A 66 7.03 5.66 6.47
C PRO A 66 7.92 4.88 7.44
N THR A 67 7.36 4.36 8.53
CA THR A 67 8.15 3.60 9.52
C THR A 67 8.53 2.20 9.01
N ARG A 68 7.72 1.62 8.14
CA ARG A 68 8.03 0.34 7.48
C ARG A 68 9.11 0.53 6.41
N LEU A 69 8.97 1.59 5.62
CA LEU A 69 10.02 1.98 4.66
C LEU A 69 11.36 2.23 5.36
N ALA A 70 11.37 2.92 6.50
CA ALA A 70 12.57 3.15 7.30
C ALA A 70 13.22 1.84 7.77
N ARG A 71 12.42 0.86 8.21
CA ARG A 71 12.92 -0.48 8.59
C ARG A 71 13.57 -1.19 7.41
N VAL A 72 12.92 -1.18 6.25
CA VAL A 72 13.47 -1.80 5.03
C VAL A 72 14.77 -1.12 4.63
N ALA A 73 14.83 0.22 4.63
CA ALA A 73 16.05 0.97 4.33
C ALA A 73 17.22 0.59 5.27
N THR A 74 16.94 0.47 6.56
CA THR A 74 17.93 0.03 7.56
C THR A 74 18.41 -1.39 7.28
N ALA A 75 17.49 -2.33 7.02
CA ALA A 75 17.82 -3.72 6.73
C ALA A 75 18.66 -3.87 5.44
N VAL A 76 18.35 -3.09 4.42
CA VAL A 76 19.16 -3.03 3.18
C VAL A 76 20.58 -2.53 3.50
N GLY A 77 20.71 -1.46 4.28
CA GLY A 77 22.01 -0.93 4.71
C GLY A 77 22.86 -1.96 5.45
N GLU A 78 22.27 -2.68 6.40
CA GLU A 78 22.97 -3.75 7.15
C GLU A 78 23.31 -4.96 6.25
N ARG A 79 22.43 -5.32 5.32
CA ARG A 79 22.69 -6.42 4.40
C ARG A 79 23.85 -6.10 3.45
N LEU A 80 23.90 -4.87 2.93
CA LEU A 80 25.02 -4.39 2.11
C LEU A 80 26.32 -4.32 2.91
N ALA A 81 26.26 -3.84 4.15
CA ALA A 81 27.42 -3.80 5.05
C ALA A 81 27.99 -5.20 5.34
N ALA A 82 27.14 -6.22 5.44
CA ALA A 82 27.55 -7.61 5.61
C ALA A 82 28.18 -8.21 4.33
N LEU A 83 27.70 -7.82 3.16
CA LEU A 83 28.20 -8.28 1.86
C LEU A 83 29.52 -7.61 1.45
N ASP A 84 29.68 -6.33 1.82
CA ASP A 84 30.90 -5.55 1.58
C ASP A 84 31.37 -4.89 2.90
N PRO A 85 32.14 -5.60 3.73
CA PRO A 85 32.64 -5.06 4.99
C PRO A 85 33.53 -3.81 4.83
N ALA A 86 34.19 -3.65 3.69
CA ALA A 86 35.02 -2.48 3.43
C ALA A 86 34.20 -1.19 3.26
N GLY A 87 32.98 -1.30 2.72
CA GLY A 87 32.01 -0.22 2.54
C GLY A 87 31.02 -0.05 3.69
N ALA A 88 31.07 -0.90 4.73
CA ALA A 88 30.04 -1.06 5.75
C ALA A 88 29.57 0.25 6.39
N ASP A 89 30.51 1.08 6.85
CA ASP A 89 30.18 2.39 7.46
C ASP A 89 29.47 3.34 6.48
N GLY A 90 29.83 3.25 5.20
CA GLY A 90 29.20 4.02 4.15
C GLY A 90 27.73 3.60 3.94
N TYR A 91 27.44 2.32 3.91
CA TYR A 91 26.08 1.80 3.77
C TYR A 91 25.20 2.18 4.95
N ARG A 92 25.71 2.00 6.18
CA ARG A 92 24.98 2.37 7.41
C ARG A 92 24.68 3.87 7.48
N ARG A 93 25.66 4.74 7.16
CA ARG A 93 25.41 6.19 7.12
C ARG A 93 24.32 6.55 6.12
N ARG A 94 24.40 6.05 4.88
CA ARG A 94 23.36 6.33 3.88
C ARG A 94 21.99 5.81 4.26
N ALA A 95 21.91 4.65 4.91
CA ALA A 95 20.66 4.13 5.45
C ALA A 95 20.10 5.06 6.54
N THR A 96 20.95 5.52 7.47
CA THR A 96 20.56 6.47 8.52
C THR A 96 20.06 7.80 7.92
N ASP A 97 20.78 8.33 6.93
CA ASP A 97 20.40 9.59 6.24
C ASP A 97 19.05 9.43 5.51
N LEU A 98 18.82 8.27 4.89
CA LEU A 98 17.56 7.96 4.22
C LEU A 98 16.39 7.87 5.20
N VAL A 99 16.60 7.27 6.37
CA VAL A 99 15.55 7.06 7.40
C VAL A 99 15.04 8.38 7.99
N ALA A 100 15.88 9.42 8.03
CA ALA A 100 15.50 10.71 8.61
C ALA A 100 14.25 11.32 7.94
N ARG A 101 14.11 11.19 6.62
CA ARG A 101 12.96 11.74 5.88
C ARG A 101 11.65 11.01 6.15
N PRO A 102 11.56 9.66 6.09
CA PRO A 102 10.40 8.90 6.55
C PRO A 102 10.00 9.20 7.99
N ASP A 103 10.93 9.36 8.91
CA ASP A 103 10.64 9.66 10.31
C ASP A 103 10.02 11.05 10.48
N GLU A 104 10.54 12.07 9.77
CA GLU A 104 9.97 13.42 9.73
C GLU A 104 8.55 13.39 9.14
N LEU A 105 8.37 12.70 7.99
CA LEU A 105 7.09 12.54 7.33
C LEU A 105 6.05 11.84 8.23
N ASP A 106 6.45 10.80 8.98
CA ASP A 106 5.56 10.14 9.93
C ASP A 106 5.05 11.13 11.00
N GLY A 107 5.93 11.99 11.49
CA GLY A 107 5.57 13.03 12.45
C GLY A 107 4.57 14.04 11.88
N GLU A 108 4.80 14.52 10.66
CA GLU A 108 3.92 15.45 9.94
C GLU A 108 2.55 14.84 9.67
N LEU A 109 2.50 13.61 9.13
CA LEU A 109 1.26 12.89 8.84
C LEU A 109 0.46 12.62 10.11
N ARG A 110 1.13 12.18 11.17
CA ARG A 110 0.49 11.95 12.47
C ARG A 110 -0.12 13.22 13.04
N ALA A 111 0.57 14.34 12.92
CA ALA A 111 0.06 15.64 13.38
C ALA A 111 -1.12 16.12 12.53
N GLY A 112 -1.00 16.02 11.19
CA GLY A 112 -2.03 16.47 10.26
C GLY A 112 -3.32 15.66 10.33
N LEU A 113 -3.20 14.34 10.47
CA LEU A 113 -4.34 13.41 10.44
C LEU A 113 -5.03 13.26 11.80
N ARG A 114 -4.44 13.73 12.90
CA ARG A 114 -4.99 13.55 14.25
C ARG A 114 -6.37 14.16 14.45
N SER A 115 -6.67 15.26 13.76
CA SER A 115 -7.92 16.02 13.92
C SER A 115 -8.92 15.78 12.79
N CYS A 116 -8.69 14.82 11.90
CA CYS A 116 -9.66 14.48 10.85
C CYS A 116 -10.96 13.97 11.47
N ALA A 117 -12.06 14.63 11.15
CA ALA A 117 -13.39 14.24 11.62
C ALA A 117 -13.87 12.95 10.96
N VAL A 118 -13.58 12.78 9.66
CA VAL A 118 -13.85 11.55 8.90
C VAL A 118 -12.59 10.69 8.91
N ARG A 119 -12.73 9.48 9.39
CA ARG A 119 -11.61 8.50 9.49
C ARG A 119 -11.64 7.47 8.38
N THR A 120 -12.59 7.56 7.47
CA THR A 120 -12.75 6.66 6.33
C THR A 120 -12.09 7.25 5.10
N LEU A 121 -11.20 6.48 4.47
CA LEU A 121 -10.47 6.81 3.26
C LEU A 121 -11.00 5.91 2.13
N VAL A 122 -11.70 6.48 1.15
CA VAL A 122 -12.22 5.76 -0.02
C VAL A 122 -11.30 5.99 -1.20
N THR A 123 -10.75 4.91 -1.76
CA THR A 123 -9.71 4.92 -2.81
C THR A 123 -10.10 4.03 -3.98
N SER A 124 -9.49 4.23 -5.15
CA SER A 124 -9.74 3.41 -6.35
C SER A 124 -9.43 1.94 -6.10
N HIS A 125 -8.31 1.62 -5.46
CA HIS A 125 -7.99 0.26 -5.01
C HIS A 125 -7.43 0.23 -3.57
N GLU A 126 -7.19 -0.96 -3.02
CA GLU A 126 -6.75 -1.14 -1.63
C GLU A 126 -5.24 -1.01 -1.46
N ALA A 127 -4.65 0.13 -1.89
CA ALA A 127 -3.22 0.38 -1.71
C ALA A 127 -2.84 0.98 -0.35
N PHE A 128 -3.77 1.60 0.34
CA PHE A 128 -3.46 2.42 1.51
C PHE A 128 -3.65 1.70 2.86
N GLY A 129 -3.68 0.37 2.87
CA GLY A 129 -3.90 -0.42 4.09
C GLY A 129 -2.85 -0.18 5.17
N TRP A 130 -1.57 -0.13 4.80
CA TRP A 130 -0.47 0.17 5.72
C TRP A 130 -0.54 1.59 6.27
N PHE A 131 -0.85 2.56 5.41
CA PHE A 131 -1.07 3.96 5.78
C PHE A 131 -2.26 4.10 6.74
N ALA A 132 -3.39 3.53 6.37
CA ALA A 132 -4.62 3.58 7.16
C ALA A 132 -4.39 3.02 8.56
N ARG A 133 -3.79 1.83 8.68
CA ARG A 133 -3.44 1.22 9.96
C ARG A 133 -2.49 2.11 10.78
N ARG A 134 -1.49 2.73 10.14
CA ARG A 134 -0.50 3.57 10.80
C ARG A 134 -1.12 4.80 11.46
N TYR A 135 -2.10 5.40 10.81
CA TYR A 135 -2.69 6.68 11.21
C TYR A 135 -4.11 6.55 11.75
N ASP A 136 -4.54 5.34 12.13
CA ASP A 136 -5.86 5.05 12.67
C ASP A 136 -6.99 5.52 11.73
N LEU A 137 -6.86 5.25 10.44
CA LEU A 137 -7.87 5.42 9.40
C LEU A 137 -8.45 4.06 9.02
N GLN A 138 -9.60 4.07 8.39
CA GLN A 138 -10.21 2.91 7.77
C GLN A 138 -10.20 3.09 6.27
N GLN A 139 -9.45 2.25 5.55
CA GLN A 139 -9.49 2.23 4.08
C GLN A 139 -10.71 1.44 3.60
N VAL A 140 -11.28 1.92 2.49
CA VAL A 140 -12.25 1.21 1.66
C VAL A 140 -11.83 1.36 0.21
N GLY A 141 -11.38 0.28 -0.42
CA GLY A 141 -11.11 0.26 -1.85
C GLY A 141 -12.37 0.01 -2.66
N ILE A 142 -12.53 0.71 -3.77
CA ILE A 142 -13.58 0.40 -4.76
C ILE A 142 -13.24 -0.91 -5.47
N ALA A 143 -11.96 -1.09 -5.85
CA ALA A 143 -11.38 -2.37 -6.23
C ALA A 143 -10.59 -2.95 -5.05
N GLY A 144 -10.27 -4.25 -5.10
CA GLY A 144 -9.40 -4.91 -4.12
C GLY A 144 -7.94 -4.48 -4.23
N ILE A 145 -7.03 -5.29 -3.65
CA ILE A 145 -5.57 -5.05 -3.70
C ILE A 145 -5.04 -5.01 -5.14
N SER A 146 -5.63 -5.79 -6.05
CA SER A 146 -5.29 -5.75 -7.48
C SER A 146 -6.27 -4.87 -8.23
N PRO A 147 -5.82 -3.75 -8.84
CA PRO A 147 -6.69 -2.84 -9.59
C PRO A 147 -7.24 -3.41 -10.90
N ASP A 148 -6.69 -4.53 -11.37
CA ASP A 148 -7.06 -5.16 -12.66
C ASP A 148 -8.45 -5.81 -12.65
N ARG A 149 -9.09 -5.94 -11.49
CA ARG A 149 -10.44 -6.50 -11.36
C ARG A 149 -11.48 -5.39 -11.30
N GLU A 150 -12.38 -5.39 -12.26
CA GLU A 150 -13.54 -4.50 -12.23
C GLU A 150 -14.46 -4.86 -11.06
N PRO A 151 -14.85 -3.89 -10.21
CA PRO A 151 -15.80 -4.12 -9.13
C PRO A 151 -17.19 -4.46 -9.69
N SER A 152 -17.91 -5.33 -8.98
CA SER A 152 -19.29 -5.64 -9.35
C SER A 152 -20.22 -4.44 -9.10
N PRO A 153 -21.38 -4.35 -9.80
CA PRO A 153 -22.39 -3.33 -9.50
C PRO A 153 -22.84 -3.32 -8.05
N ALA A 154 -22.93 -4.50 -7.42
CA ALA A 154 -23.28 -4.61 -6.01
C ALA A 154 -22.19 -4.03 -5.10
N THR A 155 -20.92 -4.20 -5.47
CA THR A 155 -19.77 -3.59 -4.74
C THR A 155 -19.85 -2.07 -4.85
N LEU A 156 -20.13 -1.52 -6.04
CA LEU A 156 -20.25 -0.07 -6.25
C LEU A 156 -21.38 0.52 -5.40
N ALA A 157 -22.58 -0.10 -5.41
CA ALA A 157 -23.71 0.34 -4.60
C ALA A 157 -23.36 0.36 -3.09
N ARG A 158 -22.71 -0.70 -2.57
CA ARG A 158 -22.25 -0.74 -1.17
C ARG A 158 -21.26 0.36 -0.84
N VAL A 159 -20.36 0.71 -1.77
CA VAL A 159 -19.39 1.79 -1.53
C VAL A 159 -20.10 3.15 -1.51
N VAL A 160 -21.09 3.37 -2.37
CA VAL A 160 -21.93 4.60 -2.36
C VAL A 160 -22.64 4.73 -1.01
N ASP A 161 -23.35 3.68 -0.57
CA ASP A 161 -24.03 3.66 0.74
C ASP A 161 -23.04 3.98 1.89
N LEU A 162 -21.84 3.39 1.85
CA LEU A 162 -20.82 3.61 2.85
C LEU A 162 -20.30 5.06 2.84
N VAL A 163 -20.10 5.66 1.67
CA VAL A 163 -19.69 7.07 1.52
C VAL A 163 -20.70 7.98 2.20
N GLU A 164 -21.99 7.76 1.97
CA GLU A 164 -23.09 8.51 2.57
C GLU A 164 -23.16 8.29 4.08
N ASP A 165 -23.18 7.04 4.55
CA ASP A 165 -23.32 6.66 5.95
C ASP A 165 -22.15 7.16 6.83
N ARG A 166 -20.93 7.18 6.28
CA ARG A 166 -19.73 7.61 6.99
C ARG A 166 -19.44 9.11 6.86
N GLY A 167 -20.23 9.83 6.06
CA GLY A 167 -20.03 11.25 5.80
C GLY A 167 -18.70 11.52 5.09
N VAL A 168 -18.27 10.59 4.23
CA VAL A 168 -17.08 10.77 3.39
C VAL A 168 -17.34 11.91 2.42
N THR A 169 -16.40 12.83 2.27
CA THR A 169 -16.54 14.02 1.42
C THR A 169 -15.76 13.93 0.11
N THR A 170 -14.88 12.94 0.02
CA THR A 170 -13.98 12.82 -1.13
C THR A 170 -13.66 11.35 -1.41
N VAL A 171 -13.83 10.93 -2.68
CA VAL A 171 -13.34 9.68 -3.22
C VAL A 171 -12.01 9.92 -3.93
N TYR A 172 -10.99 9.17 -3.57
CA TYR A 172 -9.65 9.36 -4.12
C TYR A 172 -9.43 8.49 -5.34
N THR A 173 -9.00 9.12 -6.43
CA THR A 173 -8.54 8.48 -7.66
C THR A 173 -7.02 8.40 -7.67
N GLU A 174 -6.47 7.60 -8.55
CA GLU A 174 -5.03 7.43 -8.72
C GLU A 174 -4.56 8.03 -10.05
N ALA A 175 -3.25 8.30 -10.16
CA ALA A 175 -2.71 8.97 -11.35
C ALA A 175 -2.72 8.07 -12.60
N LEU A 176 -2.62 6.74 -12.43
CA LEU A 176 -2.47 5.79 -13.54
C LEU A 176 -3.63 4.81 -13.71
N VAL A 177 -4.58 4.82 -12.80
CA VAL A 177 -5.81 4.00 -12.91
C VAL A 177 -6.90 4.83 -13.56
N ASP A 178 -7.70 4.22 -14.45
CA ASP A 178 -8.85 4.92 -15.04
C ASP A 178 -9.78 5.43 -13.93
N PRO A 179 -9.95 6.74 -13.80
CA PRO A 179 -10.77 7.31 -12.74
C PRO A 179 -12.29 7.15 -12.94
N ALA A 180 -12.74 6.52 -14.03
CA ALA A 180 -14.16 6.48 -14.40
C ALA A 180 -15.02 5.86 -13.29
N VAL A 181 -14.58 4.72 -12.73
CA VAL A 181 -15.34 4.00 -11.69
C VAL A 181 -15.41 4.82 -10.40
N ALA A 182 -14.31 5.39 -9.97
CA ALA A 182 -14.26 6.22 -8.76
C ALA A 182 -15.08 7.51 -8.91
N ARG A 183 -15.09 8.09 -10.11
CA ARG A 183 -15.96 9.23 -10.43
C ARG A 183 -17.44 8.87 -10.39
N THR A 184 -17.82 7.71 -10.93
CA THR A 184 -19.21 7.23 -10.85
C THR A 184 -19.66 7.12 -9.39
N VAL A 185 -18.87 6.51 -8.52
CA VAL A 185 -19.18 6.42 -7.08
C VAL A 185 -19.31 7.82 -6.45
N ALA A 186 -18.38 8.72 -6.76
CA ALA A 186 -18.42 10.08 -6.23
C ALA A 186 -19.64 10.88 -6.70
N ASP A 187 -19.99 10.76 -7.99
CA ASP A 187 -21.14 11.44 -8.59
C ASP A 187 -22.46 10.92 -8.00
N GLU A 188 -22.60 9.60 -7.82
CA GLU A 188 -23.78 8.98 -7.22
C GLU A 188 -23.95 9.37 -5.74
N ALA A 189 -22.86 9.40 -4.99
CA ALA A 189 -22.87 9.82 -3.58
C ALA A 189 -22.87 11.35 -3.40
N GLY A 190 -22.73 12.13 -4.45
CA GLY A 190 -22.71 13.60 -4.39
C GLY A 190 -21.49 14.20 -3.69
N VAL A 191 -20.33 13.54 -3.79
CA VAL A 191 -19.07 13.95 -3.14
C VAL A 191 -17.99 14.33 -4.16
N ALA A 192 -16.90 14.95 -3.69
CA ALA A 192 -15.79 15.35 -4.55
C ALA A 192 -14.87 14.16 -4.91
N THR A 193 -14.09 14.34 -5.98
CA THR A 193 -12.94 13.49 -6.28
C THR A 193 -11.64 14.27 -6.11
N ALA A 194 -10.57 13.58 -5.68
CA ALA A 194 -9.21 14.11 -5.64
C ALA A 194 -8.23 12.99 -6.02
N VAL A 195 -6.99 13.36 -6.37
CA VAL A 195 -5.94 12.39 -6.68
C VAL A 195 -5.14 12.10 -5.43
N LEU A 196 -4.99 10.82 -5.10
CA LEU A 196 -4.08 10.31 -4.08
C LEU A 196 -3.28 9.16 -4.70
N ASP A 197 -2.01 9.43 -5.00
CA ASP A 197 -1.14 8.49 -5.72
C ASP A 197 -0.46 7.54 -4.72
N PRO A 198 -0.59 6.21 -4.87
CA PRO A 198 0.09 5.23 -4.03
C PRO A 198 1.60 5.09 -4.32
N VAL A 199 2.15 5.91 -5.21
CA VAL A 199 3.58 5.93 -5.57
C VAL A 199 4.07 4.59 -6.13
N GLU A 200 3.25 3.93 -6.93
CA GLU A 200 3.60 2.66 -7.60
C GLU A 200 4.44 2.86 -8.86
N THR A 201 4.43 4.05 -9.40
CA THR A 201 5.17 4.38 -10.62
C THR A 201 5.99 5.64 -10.43
N SER A 202 7.16 5.67 -11.06
CA SER A 202 7.91 6.90 -11.17
C SER A 202 7.18 7.84 -12.13
N THR A 203 6.40 8.77 -11.61
CA THR A 203 6.15 9.98 -12.38
C THR A 203 7.48 10.68 -12.46
N ASP A 204 8.06 10.72 -13.65
CA ASP A 204 9.30 11.47 -13.90
C ASP A 204 9.06 12.93 -13.51
N ARG A 205 9.38 13.28 -12.28
CA ARG A 205 9.37 14.65 -11.76
C ARG A 205 10.76 15.26 -11.87
N SER A 206 11.48 14.87 -12.92
CA SER A 206 12.69 15.58 -13.32
C SER A 206 12.28 16.91 -13.97
N ALA A 207 12.07 17.91 -13.16
CA ALA A 207 12.12 19.31 -13.52
C ALA A 207 12.81 20.09 -12.43
#